data_14dc826bf43d7b6b223768baa3b7f5f7
#
_entry.id   14dc826bf43d7b6b223768baa3b7f5f7
#
_cell.length_a   1.000
_cell.length_b   1.000
_cell.length_c   1.000
_cell.angle_alpha   90.00
_cell.angle_beta   90.00
_cell.angle_gamma   90.00
#
_symmetry.space_group_name_H-M   'P 1'
#
loop_
_entity.id
_entity.type
_entity.pdbx_description
1 polymer ?
#
loop_
_entity_poly.entity_id
_entity_poly.type
_entity_poly.pdbx_seq_one_letter_code
_entity_poly.pdbx_strand_id
1 'polypeptide(L)'
;MNTFKEKYLPYAMESERKTGISAIFILAQAALETGWGKYAPGNMFFGIKASATTPPEKRQLLRTQEVLPAVPQIEDFPEIISVRKAANGQYYCQVRDWFRKYNSPEESFTDHVRLLSQHPRYQKAMRYKSDPYRLAEEIAAAGYATDPKYAYKLKIIIDQLS
;
A
#
# COMPACT_ATOMS: atom_id res chain seq x y z
N MET A 1 25.24 0.07 -1.96
CA MET A 1 24.55 0.31 -0.69
C MET A 1 23.15 0.84 -0.96
N ASN A 2 22.16 0.35 -0.25
CA ASN A 2 20.78 0.73 -0.51
C ASN A 2 20.35 1.90 0.37
N THR A 3 20.32 3.11 -0.23
CA THR A 3 19.97 4.35 0.50
C THR A 3 18.53 4.33 1.01
N PHE A 4 17.62 3.66 0.31
CA PHE A 4 16.24 3.47 0.77
C PHE A 4 16.23 2.68 2.08
N LYS A 5 16.98 1.60 2.14
CA LYS A 5 17.11 0.79 3.36
C LYS A 5 17.65 1.62 4.52
N GLU A 6 18.73 2.35 4.29
CA GLU A 6 19.32 3.20 5.33
C GLU A 6 18.33 4.20 5.89
N LYS A 7 17.55 4.83 5.02
CA LYS A 7 16.60 5.85 5.41
C LYS A 7 15.38 5.29 6.16
N TYR A 8 14.85 4.15 5.70
CA TYR A 8 13.54 3.68 6.16
C TYR A 8 13.57 2.46 7.08
N LEU A 9 14.70 1.74 7.16
CA LEU A 9 14.80 0.57 8.03
C LEU A 9 14.47 0.86 9.50
N PRO A 10 14.93 1.96 10.10
CA PRO A 10 14.59 2.25 11.50
C PRO A 10 13.07 2.33 11.73
N TYR A 11 12.34 2.90 10.79
CA TYR A 11 10.88 2.99 10.89
C TYR A 11 10.21 1.63 10.75
N ALA A 12 10.71 0.81 9.82
CA ALA A 12 10.17 -0.55 9.62
C ALA A 12 10.48 -1.45 10.82
N MET A 13 11.63 -1.29 11.46
CA MET A 13 11.99 -2.02 12.67
C MET A 13 11.07 -1.67 13.84
N GLU A 14 10.68 -0.41 13.95
CA GLU A 14 9.71 0.01 14.98
C GLU A 14 8.33 -0.61 14.71
N SER A 15 7.91 -0.67 13.45
CA SER A 15 6.67 -1.37 13.10
C SER A 15 6.76 -2.88 13.42
N GLU A 16 7.90 -3.52 13.14
CA GLU A 16 8.10 -4.92 13.50
C GLU A 16 8.02 -5.12 15.02
N ARG A 17 8.62 -4.22 15.79
CA ARG A 17 8.53 -4.27 17.25
C ARG A 17 7.09 -4.22 17.74
N LYS A 18 6.26 -3.37 17.10
CA LYS A 18 4.85 -3.20 17.48
C LYS A 18 3.93 -4.32 17.01
N THR A 19 4.25 -4.97 15.90
CA THR A 19 3.33 -5.88 15.21
C THR A 19 3.83 -7.31 15.06
N GLY A 20 5.14 -7.52 15.16
CA GLY A 20 5.77 -8.81 14.90
C GLY A 20 5.95 -9.13 13.41
N ILE A 21 5.53 -8.23 12.52
CA ILE A 21 5.66 -8.42 11.08
C ILE A 21 7.03 -7.96 10.62
N SER A 22 7.70 -8.79 9.81
CA SER A 22 9.07 -8.59 9.33
C SER A 22 9.30 -7.18 8.78
N ALA A 23 10.28 -6.48 9.32
CA ALA A 23 10.70 -5.16 8.83
C ALA A 23 11.14 -5.22 7.36
N ILE A 24 11.84 -6.27 6.97
CA ILE A 24 12.30 -6.45 5.58
C ILE A 24 11.11 -6.65 4.64
N PHE A 25 10.09 -7.40 5.06
CA PHE A 25 8.87 -7.53 4.28
C PHE A 25 8.18 -6.18 4.10
N ILE A 26 8.04 -5.40 5.17
CA ILE A 26 7.42 -4.07 5.12
C ILE A 26 8.16 -3.18 4.14
N LEU A 27 9.49 -3.15 4.22
CA LEU A 27 10.32 -2.35 3.30
C LEU A 27 10.20 -2.82 1.85
N ALA A 28 10.14 -4.14 1.63
CA ALA A 28 10.00 -4.68 0.28
C ALA A 28 8.69 -4.23 -0.37
N GLN A 29 7.59 -4.31 0.36
CA GLN A 29 6.32 -3.80 -0.15
C GLN A 29 6.37 -2.29 -0.37
N ALA A 30 6.91 -1.54 0.58
CA ALA A 30 7.02 -0.09 0.46
C ALA A 30 7.87 0.32 -0.75
N ALA A 31 8.99 -0.37 -0.99
CA ALA A 31 9.84 -0.13 -2.14
C ALA A 31 9.09 -0.37 -3.46
N LEU A 32 8.37 -1.49 -3.54
CA LEU A 32 7.60 -1.84 -4.74
C LEU A 32 6.48 -0.84 -5.00
N GLU A 33 5.74 -0.47 -3.97
CA GLU A 33 4.57 0.43 -4.10
C GLU A 33 4.95 1.87 -4.42
N THR A 34 6.11 2.33 -3.98
CA THR A 34 6.51 3.75 -4.11
C THR A 34 7.63 3.98 -5.12
N GLY A 35 8.08 2.91 -5.81
CA GLY A 35 9.25 3.03 -6.67
C GLY A 35 10.49 3.43 -5.86
N TRP A 36 10.77 2.70 -4.80
CA TRP A 36 11.91 2.94 -3.90
C TRP A 36 11.83 4.32 -3.22
N GLY A 37 10.63 4.69 -2.79
CA GLY A 37 10.40 5.93 -2.05
C GLY A 37 10.28 7.18 -2.91
N LYS A 38 10.25 7.04 -4.23
CA LYS A 38 10.15 8.19 -5.14
C LYS A 38 8.81 8.90 -5.06
N TYR A 39 7.75 8.17 -4.73
CA TYR A 39 6.41 8.73 -4.61
C TYR A 39 5.75 8.25 -3.33
N ALA A 40 5.85 9.05 -2.28
CA ALA A 40 5.22 8.78 -0.98
C ALA A 40 4.68 10.09 -0.38
N PRO A 41 3.64 10.69 -1.00
CA PRO A 41 3.11 11.97 -0.54
C PRO A 41 2.51 11.82 0.87
N GLY A 42 2.82 12.77 1.77
CA GLY A 42 2.32 12.73 3.14
C GLY A 42 2.75 11.49 3.91
N ASN A 43 3.96 10.98 3.65
CA ASN A 43 4.46 9.72 4.22
C ASN A 43 3.57 8.51 3.92
N MET A 44 2.79 8.57 2.85
CA MET A 44 1.90 7.49 2.42
C MET A 44 2.67 6.51 1.54
N PHE A 45 3.11 5.39 2.11
CA PHE A 45 3.81 4.33 1.37
C PHE A 45 2.86 3.31 0.77
N PHE A 46 1.64 3.29 1.26
CA PHE A 46 0.57 2.41 0.78
C PHE A 46 -0.68 3.26 0.58
N GLY A 47 -1.32 3.10 -0.56
CA GLY A 47 -2.47 3.93 -0.95
C GLY A 47 -3.74 3.60 -0.18
N ILE A 48 -3.78 3.94 1.10
CA ILE A 48 -4.94 3.69 1.94
C ILE A 48 -5.85 4.91 1.89
N LYS A 49 -7.09 4.68 1.45
CA LYS A 49 -8.07 5.76 1.36
C LYS A 49 -8.53 6.21 2.74
N ALA A 50 -8.80 7.51 2.87
CA ALA A 50 -9.42 8.12 4.03
C ALA A 50 -10.88 8.39 3.75
N SER A 51 -11.68 8.53 4.82
CA SER A 51 -13.08 8.92 4.69
C SER A 51 -13.25 10.44 4.86
N ALA A 52 -14.45 10.93 4.56
CA ALA A 52 -14.78 12.33 4.82
C ALA A 52 -14.77 12.68 6.32
N THR A 53 -14.87 11.66 7.20
CA THR A 53 -14.83 11.84 8.65
C THR A 53 -13.43 11.74 9.23
N THR A 54 -12.43 11.33 8.44
CA THR A 54 -11.03 11.36 8.87
C THR A 54 -10.63 12.81 9.13
N PRO A 55 -9.97 13.12 10.26
CA PRO A 55 -9.56 14.49 10.54
C PRO A 55 -8.71 15.10 9.42
N PRO A 56 -8.86 16.40 9.11
CA PRO A 56 -8.12 17.03 8.00
C PRO A 56 -6.61 16.86 8.08
N GLU A 57 -6.04 16.84 9.28
CA GLU A 57 -4.60 16.67 9.48
C GLU A 57 -4.11 15.25 9.20
N LYS A 58 -5.03 14.30 9.03
CA LYS A 58 -4.73 12.89 8.75
C LYS A 58 -5.16 12.44 7.36
N ARG A 59 -5.53 13.37 6.50
CA ARG A 59 -5.92 13.06 5.13
C ARG A 59 -5.35 14.07 4.15
N GLN A 60 -5.27 13.64 2.90
CA GLN A 60 -4.79 14.48 1.80
C GLN A 60 -5.62 14.16 0.56
N LEU A 61 -5.80 15.16 -0.29
CA LEU A 61 -6.53 15.04 -1.54
C LEU A 61 -5.53 14.79 -2.67
N LEU A 62 -5.60 13.61 -3.30
CA LEU A 62 -4.67 13.22 -4.35
C LEU A 62 -5.40 12.80 -5.61
N ARG A 63 -4.76 13.09 -6.76
CA ARG A 63 -5.24 12.59 -8.04
C ARG A 63 -4.92 11.10 -8.16
N THR A 64 -5.92 10.33 -8.60
CA THR A 64 -5.79 8.90 -8.83
C THR A 64 -6.65 8.46 -10.00
N GLN A 65 -6.32 7.31 -10.58
CA GLN A 65 -7.15 6.66 -11.59
C GLN A 65 -7.98 5.58 -10.94
N GLU A 66 -9.29 5.60 -11.20
CA GLU A 66 -10.22 4.56 -10.79
C GLU A 66 -10.79 3.87 -12.02
N VAL A 67 -10.96 2.55 -11.94
CA VAL A 67 -11.60 1.75 -13.00
C VAL A 67 -12.94 1.28 -12.47
N LEU A 68 -14.02 1.75 -13.10
CA LEU A 68 -15.38 1.55 -12.60
C LEU A 68 -16.24 0.83 -13.64
N PRO A 69 -17.24 0.04 -13.18
CA PRO A 69 -18.17 -0.64 -14.09
C PRO A 69 -19.21 0.29 -14.73
N ALA A 70 -19.38 1.50 -14.18
CA ALA A 70 -20.33 2.48 -14.64
C ALA A 70 -19.77 3.89 -14.48
N VAL A 71 -20.38 4.87 -15.14
CA VAL A 71 -20.01 6.28 -14.99
C VAL A 71 -20.25 6.69 -13.53
N PRO A 72 -19.27 7.31 -12.85
CA PRO A 72 -19.44 7.73 -11.47
C PRO A 72 -20.42 8.89 -11.37
N GLN A 73 -21.13 8.95 -10.24
CA GLN A 73 -21.98 10.08 -9.92
C GLN A 73 -21.15 11.20 -9.29
N ILE A 74 -21.65 12.42 -9.34
CA ILE A 74 -20.89 13.59 -8.89
C ILE A 74 -20.50 13.51 -7.41
N GLU A 75 -21.30 12.84 -6.60
CA GLU A 75 -21.06 12.67 -5.15
C GLU A 75 -20.11 11.52 -4.82
N ASP A 76 -19.71 10.69 -5.78
CA ASP A 76 -18.89 9.53 -5.53
C ASP A 76 -17.44 9.91 -5.17
N PHE A 77 -16.98 11.06 -5.64
CA PHE A 77 -15.62 11.55 -5.39
C PHE A 77 -15.63 13.04 -5.11
N PRO A 78 -14.65 13.54 -4.35
CA PRO A 78 -14.48 15.00 -4.15
C PRO A 78 -14.35 15.78 -5.46
N GLU A 79 -13.69 15.19 -6.48
CA GLU A 79 -13.58 15.81 -7.80
C GLU A 79 -13.46 14.71 -8.87
N ILE A 80 -14.21 14.85 -9.94
CA ILE A 80 -14.11 14.01 -11.13
C ILE A 80 -13.49 14.86 -12.24
N ILE A 81 -12.28 14.47 -12.70
CA ILE A 81 -11.51 15.23 -13.68
C ILE A 81 -11.89 14.80 -15.10
N SER A 82 -11.93 13.49 -15.34
CA SER A 82 -12.29 12.94 -16.66
C SER A 82 -12.83 11.52 -16.52
N VAL A 83 -13.67 11.15 -17.50
CA VAL A 83 -14.23 9.80 -17.60
C VAL A 83 -14.07 9.33 -19.03
N ARG A 84 -13.49 8.14 -19.23
CA ARG A 84 -13.28 7.55 -20.54
C ARG A 84 -13.75 6.10 -20.54
N LYS A 85 -14.63 5.76 -21.48
CA LYS A 85 -15.07 4.36 -21.64
C LYS A 85 -13.96 3.56 -22.32
N ALA A 86 -13.61 2.44 -21.73
CA ALA A 86 -12.63 1.51 -22.30
C ALA A 86 -13.29 0.50 -23.23
N ALA A 87 -12.48 -0.19 -24.06
CA ALA A 87 -12.97 -1.19 -25.00
C ALA A 87 -13.68 -2.36 -24.31
N ASN A 88 -13.29 -2.66 -23.05
CA ASN A 88 -13.91 -3.74 -22.27
C ASN A 88 -15.23 -3.32 -21.60
N GLY A 89 -15.73 -2.12 -21.87
CA GLY A 89 -16.99 -1.62 -21.29
C GLY A 89 -16.84 -0.97 -19.94
N GLN A 90 -15.64 -0.98 -19.34
CA GLN A 90 -15.38 -0.29 -18.09
C GLN A 90 -15.02 1.18 -18.33
N TYR A 91 -15.01 1.98 -17.26
CA TYR A 91 -14.73 3.40 -17.33
C TYR A 91 -13.44 3.72 -16.58
N TYR A 92 -12.50 4.35 -17.26
CA TYR A 92 -11.29 4.89 -16.65
C TYR A 92 -11.54 6.32 -16.24
N CYS A 93 -11.49 6.58 -14.94
CA CYS A 93 -11.83 7.86 -14.35
C CYS A 93 -10.61 8.47 -13.70
N GLN A 94 -10.27 9.72 -14.07
CA GLN A 94 -9.28 10.50 -13.35
C GLN A 94 -10.05 11.31 -12.32
N VAL A 95 -9.73 11.12 -11.05
CA VAL A 95 -10.44 11.77 -9.93
C VAL A 95 -9.44 12.30 -8.92
N ARG A 96 -9.91 13.18 -8.02
CA ARG A 96 -9.23 13.42 -6.75
C ARG A 96 -10.03 12.74 -5.67
N ASP A 97 -9.31 12.08 -4.76
CA ASP A 97 -9.93 11.35 -3.66
C ASP A 97 -9.11 11.51 -2.40
N TRP A 98 -9.74 11.21 -1.26
CA TRP A 98 -9.10 11.32 0.04
C TRP A 98 -8.26 10.10 0.32
N PHE A 99 -6.99 10.34 0.69
CA PHE A 99 -6.06 9.32 1.15
C PHE A 99 -5.56 9.67 2.54
N ARG A 100 -5.17 8.67 3.30
CA ARG A 100 -4.54 8.89 4.59
C ARG A 100 -3.17 9.51 4.40
N LYS A 101 -2.81 10.43 5.30
CA LYS A 101 -1.43 10.91 5.41
C LYS A 101 -0.96 10.72 6.84
N TYR A 102 0.36 10.69 7.02
CA TYR A 102 0.97 10.28 8.26
C TYR A 102 2.07 11.25 8.67
N ASN A 103 2.33 11.33 9.98
CA ASN A 103 3.39 12.21 10.50
C ASN A 103 4.79 11.61 10.31
N SER A 104 4.88 10.30 10.07
CA SER A 104 6.14 9.62 9.86
C SER A 104 5.95 8.39 8.98
N PRO A 105 7.05 7.89 8.36
CA PRO A 105 7.00 6.60 7.65
C PRO A 105 6.53 5.44 8.53
N GLU A 106 6.93 5.43 9.82
CA GLU A 106 6.55 4.37 10.75
C GLU A 106 5.04 4.27 10.88
N GLU A 107 4.35 5.40 11.00
CA GLU A 107 2.88 5.40 11.12
C GLU A 107 2.23 4.77 9.89
N SER A 108 2.73 5.07 8.68
CA SER A 108 2.24 4.44 7.45
C SER A 108 2.48 2.93 7.45
N PHE A 109 3.68 2.52 7.81
CA PHE A 109 4.06 1.10 7.86
C PHE A 109 3.18 0.34 8.85
N THR A 110 3.04 0.86 10.05
CA THR A 110 2.26 0.23 11.12
C THR A 110 0.77 0.15 10.75
N ASP A 111 0.20 1.22 10.21
CA ASP A 111 -1.20 1.23 9.78
C ASP A 111 -1.46 0.15 8.73
N HIS A 112 -0.58 0.07 7.72
CA HIS A 112 -0.71 -0.93 6.65
C HIS A 112 -0.67 -2.37 7.19
N VAL A 113 0.33 -2.71 7.99
CA VAL A 113 0.47 -4.09 8.46
C VAL A 113 -0.59 -4.48 9.49
N ARG A 114 -1.11 -3.51 10.25
CA ARG A 114 -2.27 -3.76 11.12
C ARG A 114 -3.52 -4.09 10.32
N LEU A 115 -3.76 -3.38 9.22
CA LEU A 115 -4.86 -3.71 8.33
C LEU A 115 -4.71 -5.10 7.73
N LEU A 116 -3.51 -5.48 7.30
CA LEU A 116 -3.24 -6.84 6.82
C LEU A 116 -3.52 -7.87 7.92
N SER A 117 -3.03 -7.64 9.14
CA SER A 117 -3.17 -8.60 10.23
C SER A 117 -4.62 -8.78 10.70
N GLN A 118 -5.45 -7.76 10.50
CA GLN A 118 -6.86 -7.79 10.92
C GLN A 118 -7.78 -8.37 9.85
N HIS A 119 -7.36 -8.42 8.60
CA HIS A 119 -8.21 -8.89 7.50
C HIS A 119 -8.25 -10.43 7.49
N PRO A 120 -9.44 -11.06 7.48
CA PRO A 120 -9.56 -12.53 7.50
C PRO A 120 -8.80 -13.22 6.37
N ARG A 121 -8.71 -12.58 5.19
CA ARG A 121 -7.99 -13.10 4.02
C ARG A 121 -6.55 -13.46 4.33
N TYR A 122 -5.89 -12.72 5.21
CA TYR A 122 -4.46 -12.86 5.49
C TYR A 122 -4.14 -13.62 6.77
N GLN A 123 -5.12 -14.28 7.38
CA GLN A 123 -4.90 -14.99 8.64
C GLN A 123 -3.87 -16.12 8.51
N LYS A 124 -3.90 -16.86 7.40
CA LYS A 124 -2.89 -17.89 7.14
C LYS A 124 -1.50 -17.27 7.00
N ALA A 125 -1.42 -16.13 6.29
CA ALA A 125 -0.15 -15.42 6.09
C ALA A 125 0.47 -14.96 7.41
N MET A 126 -0.35 -14.59 8.38
CA MET A 126 0.13 -14.11 9.68
C MET A 126 0.88 -15.18 10.49
N ARG A 127 0.72 -16.46 10.14
CA ARG A 127 1.54 -17.54 10.74
C ARG A 127 3.02 -17.41 10.37
N TYR A 128 3.33 -16.70 9.30
CA TYR A 128 4.68 -16.53 8.76
C TYR A 128 5.16 -15.08 8.85
N LYS A 129 4.58 -14.28 9.73
CA LYS A 129 4.80 -12.83 9.79
C LYS A 129 6.26 -12.42 10.03
N SER A 130 7.07 -13.30 10.64
CA SER A 130 8.49 -13.01 10.87
C SER A 130 9.41 -13.50 9.74
N ASP A 131 8.89 -14.25 8.78
CA ASP A 131 9.64 -14.76 7.63
C ASP A 131 9.26 -13.95 6.38
N PRO A 132 10.12 -13.04 5.91
CA PRO A 132 9.75 -12.16 4.80
C PRO A 132 9.45 -12.90 3.50
N TYR A 133 10.18 -13.98 3.19
CA TYR A 133 9.97 -14.75 1.97
C TYR A 133 8.65 -15.50 2.00
N ARG A 134 8.39 -16.19 3.10
CA ARG A 134 7.16 -16.97 3.24
C ARG A 134 5.95 -16.05 3.32
N LEU A 135 6.09 -14.92 4.02
CA LEU A 135 5.02 -13.92 4.11
C LEU A 135 4.68 -13.37 2.73
N ALA A 136 5.69 -13.08 1.90
CA ALA A 136 5.48 -12.61 0.52
C ALA A 136 4.67 -13.64 -0.29
N GLU A 137 5.00 -14.93 -0.17
CA GLU A 137 4.27 -15.99 -0.86
C GLU A 137 2.81 -16.07 -0.41
N GLU A 138 2.58 -16.04 0.89
CA GLU A 138 1.24 -16.21 1.45
C GLU A 138 0.35 -14.99 1.19
N ILE A 139 0.90 -13.77 1.25
CA ILE A 139 0.16 -12.54 0.93
C ILE A 139 -0.25 -12.55 -0.56
N ALA A 140 0.66 -12.94 -1.45
CA ALA A 140 0.36 -13.05 -2.87
C ALA A 140 -0.68 -14.14 -3.16
N ALA A 141 -0.56 -15.30 -2.51
CA ALA A 141 -1.51 -16.41 -2.66
C ALA A 141 -2.90 -16.03 -2.17
N ALA A 142 -2.99 -15.12 -1.19
CA ALA A 142 -4.26 -14.60 -0.68
C ALA A 142 -4.89 -13.54 -1.58
N GLY A 143 -4.24 -13.16 -2.68
CA GLY A 143 -4.81 -12.22 -3.64
C GLY A 143 -4.56 -10.75 -3.34
N TYR A 144 -3.46 -10.43 -2.68
CA TYR A 144 -3.11 -9.04 -2.36
C TYR A 144 -2.99 -8.16 -3.60
N ALA A 145 -2.46 -8.72 -4.68
CA ALA A 145 -2.29 -8.01 -5.95
C ALA A 145 -2.77 -8.88 -7.11
N THR A 146 -3.13 -8.24 -8.22
CA THR A 146 -3.55 -8.93 -9.44
C THR A 146 -2.38 -9.47 -10.26
N ASP A 147 -1.17 -8.95 -10.02
CA ASP A 147 0.05 -9.36 -10.71
C ASP A 147 0.44 -10.79 -10.29
N PRO A 148 0.46 -11.76 -11.22
CA PRO A 148 0.82 -13.14 -10.88
C PRO A 148 2.28 -13.30 -10.46
N LYS A 149 3.12 -12.29 -10.71
CA LYS A 149 4.54 -12.28 -10.35
C LYS A 149 4.80 -11.47 -9.07
N TYR A 150 3.77 -11.13 -8.32
CA TYR A 150 3.91 -10.25 -7.15
C TYR A 150 4.89 -10.83 -6.11
N ALA A 151 4.73 -12.10 -5.75
CA ALA A 151 5.64 -12.77 -4.82
C ALA A 151 7.09 -12.79 -5.33
N TYR A 152 7.26 -13.08 -6.61
CA TYR A 152 8.59 -13.09 -7.24
C TYR A 152 9.26 -11.73 -7.16
N LYS A 153 8.53 -10.66 -7.47
CA LYS A 153 9.03 -9.29 -7.39
C LYS A 153 9.41 -8.91 -5.97
N LEU A 154 8.57 -9.27 -4.99
CA LEU A 154 8.88 -9.02 -3.58
C LEU A 154 10.14 -9.74 -3.14
N LYS A 155 10.30 -11.01 -3.52
CA LYS A 155 11.47 -11.80 -3.12
C LYS A 155 12.77 -11.22 -3.67
N ILE A 156 12.76 -10.70 -4.90
CA ILE A 156 13.93 -10.00 -5.46
C ILE A 156 14.29 -8.79 -4.60
N ILE A 157 13.29 -8.00 -4.21
CA ILE A 157 13.51 -6.83 -3.36
C ILE A 157 13.99 -7.25 -1.97
N ILE A 158 13.39 -8.29 -1.39
CA ILE A 158 13.82 -8.84 -0.11
C ILE A 158 15.31 -9.22 -0.16
N ASP A 159 15.75 -9.88 -1.23
CA ASP A 159 17.17 -10.21 -1.41
C ASP A 159 18.04 -8.96 -1.44
N GLN A 160 17.61 -7.90 -2.10
CA GLN A 160 18.33 -6.64 -2.15
C GLN A 160 18.39 -5.92 -0.80
N LEU A 161 17.39 -6.11 0.05
CA LEU A 161 17.28 -5.47 1.37
C LEU A 161 17.93 -6.29 2.48
N SER A 162 18.19 -7.56 2.24
CA SER A 162 18.73 -8.48 3.25
C SER A 162 20.24 -8.33 3.46
#